data_e22439ee794e24f016b22f8f64c7cb8f
#
_entry.id   e22439ee794e24f016b22f8f64c7cb8f
#
_cell.length_a   1.000
_cell.length_b   1.000
_cell.length_c   1.000
_cell.angle_alpha   90.00
_cell.angle_beta   90.00
_cell.angle_gamma   90.00
#
_symmetry.space_group_name_H-M   'P 1'
#
loop_
_entity.id
_entity.type
_entity.pdbx_description
1 polymer ?
#
loop_
_entity_poly.entity_id
_entity_poly.type
_entity_poly.pdbx_seq_one_letter_code
_entity_poly.pdbx_strand_id
1 'polypeptide(L)'
;MPRALVTLGFLLLALMNASADEAGLAALKSGGHVVMVRHGLTTPGSGDPPGFRLEDCKTQRNLVEEGREESRRLGALLRAQGIRIARVLSSEWCRCVETVELIEAGSVAKEPALNNLYGRPQNRDRQVREMRALIAAWRGPGNLLLSTHGANMGALMGINPVTAAGVVLRPAPDERDGFRVVGRISPEG
;
A
#
# COMPACT_ATOMS: atom_id res chain seq x y z
N MET A 1 8.07 35.13 23.08
CA MET A 1 8.66 33.80 23.16
C MET A 1 7.68 32.72 22.67
N PRO A 2 7.48 32.49 21.33
CA PRO A 2 6.68 31.35 20.86
C PRO A 2 7.42 30.38 19.90
N ARG A 3 8.77 30.37 19.87
CA ARG A 3 9.51 29.50 18.93
C ARG A 3 9.75 28.06 19.42
N ALA A 4 9.66 27.78 20.71
CA ALA A 4 9.97 26.47 21.28
C ALA A 4 8.84 25.42 21.13
N LEU A 5 7.57 25.83 21.03
CA LEU A 5 6.44 24.90 20.93
C LEU A 5 6.30 24.26 19.54
N VAL A 6 6.67 24.97 18.47
CA VAL A 6 6.56 24.47 17.09
C VAL A 6 7.61 23.40 16.81
N THR A 7 8.83 23.57 17.29
CA THR A 7 9.93 22.60 17.13
C THR A 7 9.69 21.30 17.88
N LEU A 8 9.05 21.34 19.03
CA LEU A 8 8.74 20.14 19.81
C LEU A 8 7.65 19.28 19.14
N GLY A 9 6.65 19.92 18.52
CA GLY A 9 5.60 19.22 17.81
C GLY A 9 6.10 18.46 16.57
N PHE A 10 7.02 19.02 15.80
CA PHE A 10 7.63 18.36 14.64
C PHE A 10 8.53 17.20 15.05
N LEU A 11 9.28 17.32 16.15
CA LEU A 11 10.14 16.25 16.66
C LEU A 11 9.32 15.06 17.18
N LEU A 12 8.23 15.31 17.87
CA LEU A 12 7.34 14.26 18.36
C LEU A 12 6.66 13.50 17.22
N LEU A 13 6.24 14.19 16.15
CA LEU A 13 5.62 13.56 14.97
C LEU A 13 6.63 12.68 14.21
N ALA A 14 7.88 13.12 14.08
CA ALA A 14 8.94 12.35 13.45
C ALA A 14 9.27 11.07 14.25
N LEU A 15 9.34 11.15 15.57
CA LEU A 15 9.57 10.00 16.44
C LEU A 15 8.43 8.98 16.40
N MET A 16 7.17 9.44 16.29
CA MET A 16 6.01 8.55 16.17
C MET A 16 5.97 7.81 14.83
N ASN A 17 6.38 8.43 13.74
CA ASN A 17 6.46 7.79 12.42
C ASN A 17 7.59 6.74 12.37
N ALA A 18 8.78 7.06 12.86
CA ALA A 18 9.89 6.12 12.96
C ALA A 18 9.52 4.86 13.77
N SER A 19 8.81 5.04 14.89
CA SER A 19 8.32 3.94 15.71
C SER A 19 7.27 3.06 14.98
N ALA A 20 6.40 3.66 14.14
CA ALA A 20 5.40 2.94 13.38
C ALA A 20 6.00 2.14 12.22
N ASP A 21 7.02 2.67 11.56
CA ASP A 21 7.76 1.98 10.50
C ASP A 21 8.61 0.83 11.07
N GLU A 22 9.26 1.01 12.21
CA GLU A 22 9.99 -0.03 12.92
C GLU A 22 9.07 -1.20 13.32
N ALA A 23 7.90 -0.90 13.88
CA ALA A 23 6.89 -1.91 14.21
C ALA A 23 6.40 -2.66 12.96
N GLY A 24 6.20 -1.95 11.85
CA GLY A 24 5.82 -2.54 10.56
C GLY A 24 6.87 -3.50 10.02
N LEU A 25 8.14 -3.09 10.02
CA LEU A 25 9.25 -3.94 9.60
C LEU A 25 9.42 -5.17 10.49
N ALA A 26 9.33 -5.01 11.81
CA ALA A 26 9.39 -6.12 12.77
C ALA A 26 8.26 -7.14 12.53
N ALA A 27 7.03 -6.67 12.29
CA ALA A 27 5.90 -7.52 11.96
C ALA A 27 6.14 -8.30 10.65
N LEU A 28 6.60 -7.64 9.60
CA LEU A 28 6.88 -8.29 8.31
C LEU A 28 8.02 -9.32 8.39
N LYS A 29 9.04 -9.10 9.23
CA LYS A 29 10.11 -10.08 9.49
C LYS A 29 9.58 -11.37 10.08
N SER A 30 8.55 -11.32 10.92
CA SER A 30 7.94 -12.53 11.51
C SER A 30 7.11 -13.34 10.51
N GLY A 31 6.74 -12.77 9.37
CA GLY A 31 5.85 -13.39 8.38
C GLY A 31 4.38 -13.43 8.79
N GLY A 32 3.52 -13.95 7.90
CA GLY A 32 2.09 -14.11 8.17
C GLY A 32 1.26 -12.82 8.12
N HIS A 33 1.86 -11.73 7.69
CA HIS A 33 1.21 -10.42 7.59
C HIS A 33 0.82 -10.07 6.14
N VAL A 34 0.00 -9.04 6.02
CA VAL A 34 -0.34 -8.43 4.73
C VAL A 34 0.23 -7.01 4.72
N VAL A 35 0.97 -6.66 3.69
CA VAL A 35 1.38 -5.28 3.45
C VAL A 35 0.59 -4.73 2.28
N MET A 36 -0.22 -3.71 2.53
CA MET A 36 -1.00 -3.02 1.51
C MET A 36 -0.30 -1.73 1.13
N VAL A 37 0.17 -1.63 -0.11
CA VAL A 37 0.99 -0.53 -0.64
C VAL A 37 0.14 0.33 -1.57
N ARG A 38 0.19 1.65 -1.40
CA ARG A 38 -0.28 2.59 -2.38
C ARG A 38 0.70 2.63 -3.56
N HIS A 39 0.19 2.68 -4.81
CA HIS A 39 1.04 2.84 -5.99
C HIS A 39 1.99 4.04 -5.87
N GLY A 40 3.12 4.01 -6.54
CA GLY A 40 4.11 5.08 -6.62
C GLY A 40 3.55 6.39 -7.19
N LEU A 41 4.33 7.46 -7.14
CA LEU A 41 3.94 8.78 -7.62
C LEU A 41 3.56 8.75 -9.10
N THR A 42 2.46 9.41 -9.45
CA THR A 42 1.95 9.52 -10.83
C THR A 42 2.00 10.96 -11.31
N THR A 43 1.83 11.15 -12.62
CA THR A 43 1.60 12.49 -13.18
C THR A 43 0.57 13.26 -12.36
N PRO A 44 0.72 14.59 -12.19
CA PRO A 44 -0.22 15.42 -11.44
C PRO A 44 -1.67 15.25 -11.92
N GLY A 45 -2.62 15.42 -11.00
CA GLY A 45 -4.05 15.35 -11.30
C GLY A 45 -4.79 14.30 -10.47
N SER A 46 -6.09 14.19 -10.69
CA SER A 46 -6.99 13.27 -10.01
C SER A 46 -7.68 12.36 -11.03
N GLY A 47 -7.74 11.05 -10.71
CA GLY A 47 -8.34 10.08 -11.61
C GLY A 47 -7.51 9.76 -12.86
N ASP A 48 -8.10 9.01 -13.76
CA ASP A 48 -7.56 8.71 -15.09
C ASP A 48 -8.20 9.62 -16.14
N PRO A 49 -7.59 9.82 -17.31
CA PRO A 49 -8.18 10.62 -18.39
C PRO A 49 -9.57 10.08 -18.81
N PRO A 50 -10.47 10.94 -19.31
CA PRO A 50 -11.74 10.47 -19.86
C PRO A 50 -11.52 9.43 -20.97
N GLY A 51 -12.30 8.34 -20.94
CA GLY A 51 -12.19 7.28 -21.95
C GLY A 51 -10.99 6.33 -21.78
N PHE A 52 -10.28 6.38 -20.63
CA PHE A 52 -9.21 5.41 -20.36
C PHE A 52 -9.72 3.96 -20.46
N ARG A 53 -8.83 3.08 -20.88
CA ARG A 53 -9.07 1.63 -20.93
C ARG A 53 -8.12 0.90 -20.02
N LEU A 54 -8.64 -0.10 -19.30
CA LEU A 54 -7.87 -0.82 -18.29
C LEU A 54 -6.75 -1.67 -18.91
N GLU A 55 -6.99 -2.20 -20.09
CA GLU A 55 -6.06 -3.01 -20.88
C GLU A 55 -5.02 -2.18 -21.66
N ASP A 56 -5.16 -0.86 -21.69
CA ASP A 56 -4.25 0.03 -22.43
C ASP A 56 -3.62 1.07 -21.52
N CYS A 57 -2.42 0.78 -21.06
CA CYS A 57 -1.65 1.65 -20.15
C CYS A 57 -1.42 3.07 -20.71
N LYS A 58 -1.36 3.25 -22.03
CA LYS A 58 -1.16 4.56 -22.65
C LYS A 58 -2.32 5.51 -22.39
N THR A 59 -3.50 4.99 -22.09
CA THR A 59 -4.71 5.76 -21.79
C THR A 59 -4.88 6.08 -20.32
N GLN A 60 -4.04 5.52 -19.45
CA GLN A 60 -4.11 5.67 -18.00
C GLN A 60 -3.16 6.74 -17.47
N ARG A 61 -3.41 7.18 -16.24
CA ARG A 61 -2.45 7.98 -15.48
C ARG A 61 -1.40 7.06 -14.87
N ASN A 62 -0.18 7.12 -15.38
CA ASN A 62 0.92 6.22 -15.06
C ASN A 62 1.93 6.85 -14.08
N LEU A 63 2.87 6.03 -13.60
CA LEU A 63 3.98 6.47 -12.75
C LEU A 63 4.85 7.50 -13.48
N VAL A 64 5.33 8.49 -12.74
CA VAL A 64 6.49 9.31 -13.14
C VAL A 64 7.77 8.63 -12.67
N GLU A 65 8.94 9.08 -13.12
CA GLU A 65 10.21 8.43 -12.76
C GLU A 65 10.45 8.44 -11.23
N GLU A 66 10.07 9.51 -10.55
CA GLU A 66 10.13 9.58 -9.08
C GLU A 66 9.30 8.47 -8.42
N GLY A 67 8.09 8.17 -8.94
CA GLY A 67 7.27 7.07 -8.43
C GLY A 67 7.85 5.69 -8.71
N ARG A 68 8.63 5.53 -9.80
CA ARG A 68 9.39 4.32 -10.07
C ARG A 68 10.53 4.16 -9.08
N GLU A 69 11.26 5.23 -8.79
CA GLU A 69 12.33 5.23 -7.79
C GLU A 69 11.81 4.97 -6.37
N GLU A 70 10.67 5.57 -5.97
CA GLU A 70 9.99 5.23 -4.72
C GLU A 70 9.72 3.72 -4.61
N SER A 71 9.20 3.12 -5.68
CA SER A 71 8.87 1.68 -5.74
C SER A 71 10.12 0.81 -5.63
N ARG A 72 11.23 1.16 -6.33
CA ARG A 72 12.51 0.46 -6.24
C ARG A 72 13.12 0.56 -4.83
N ARG A 73 13.05 1.75 -4.20
CA ARG A 73 13.54 1.94 -2.82
C ARG A 73 12.78 1.06 -1.84
N LEU A 74 11.43 1.00 -1.95
CA LEU A 74 10.65 0.10 -1.11
C LEU A 74 11.07 -1.36 -1.29
N GLY A 75 11.28 -1.80 -2.54
CA GLY A 75 11.77 -3.15 -2.82
C GLY A 75 13.14 -3.43 -2.23
N ALA A 76 14.08 -2.48 -2.35
CA ALA A 76 15.40 -2.56 -1.76
C ALA A 76 15.33 -2.65 -0.21
N LEU A 77 14.46 -1.86 0.42
CA LEU A 77 14.22 -1.92 1.86
C LEU A 77 13.74 -3.30 2.29
N LEU A 78 12.72 -3.86 1.63
CA LEU A 78 12.19 -5.19 1.94
C LEU A 78 13.27 -6.27 1.83
N ARG A 79 14.08 -6.24 0.77
CA ARG A 79 15.20 -7.18 0.58
C ARG A 79 16.29 -7.01 1.64
N ALA A 80 16.72 -5.77 1.91
CA ALA A 80 17.74 -5.47 2.93
C ALA A 80 17.33 -5.92 4.33
N GLN A 81 16.03 -5.87 4.65
CA GLN A 81 15.47 -6.33 5.91
C GLN A 81 15.19 -7.85 5.95
N GLY A 82 15.47 -8.59 4.87
CA GLY A 82 15.21 -10.03 4.77
C GLY A 82 13.72 -10.39 4.82
N ILE A 83 12.83 -9.45 4.43
CA ILE A 83 11.38 -9.65 4.48
C ILE A 83 10.95 -10.55 3.32
N ARG A 84 10.35 -11.70 3.66
CA ARG A 84 9.86 -12.67 2.69
C ARG A 84 8.44 -12.32 2.24
N ILE A 85 8.26 -12.04 0.95
CA ILE A 85 6.95 -11.94 0.31
C ILE A 85 6.66 -13.31 -0.35
N ALA A 86 5.54 -13.91 0.00
CA ALA A 86 5.13 -15.22 -0.53
C ALA A 86 4.13 -15.10 -1.70
N ARG A 87 3.39 -13.98 -1.77
CA ARG A 87 2.42 -13.72 -2.82
C ARG A 87 2.30 -12.22 -3.06
N VAL A 88 2.15 -11.84 -4.34
CA VAL A 88 1.92 -10.45 -4.76
C VAL A 88 0.62 -10.37 -5.54
N LEU A 89 -0.29 -9.49 -5.09
CA LEU A 89 -1.53 -9.16 -5.79
C LEU A 89 -1.58 -7.67 -6.08
N SER A 90 -2.09 -7.32 -7.25
CA SER A 90 -2.19 -5.93 -7.69
C SER A 90 -3.58 -5.60 -8.23
N SER A 91 -4.03 -4.37 -7.99
CA SER A 91 -5.03 -3.75 -8.84
C SER A 91 -4.64 -3.92 -10.31
N GLU A 92 -5.64 -4.03 -11.19
CA GLU A 92 -5.41 -4.15 -12.64
C GLU A 92 -4.87 -2.86 -13.29
N TRP A 93 -4.87 -1.72 -12.58
CA TRP A 93 -4.31 -0.46 -13.06
C TRP A 93 -2.80 -0.54 -13.26
N CYS A 94 -2.33 -0.07 -14.41
CA CYS A 94 -0.92 -0.17 -14.82
C CYS A 94 0.03 0.43 -13.78
N ARG A 95 -0.29 1.55 -13.15
CA ARG A 95 0.52 2.15 -12.07
C ARG A 95 0.67 1.26 -10.84
N CYS A 96 -0.34 0.42 -10.53
CA CYS A 96 -0.25 -0.52 -9.42
C CYS A 96 0.58 -1.74 -9.79
N VAL A 97 0.38 -2.26 -11.00
CA VAL A 97 1.17 -3.38 -11.54
C VAL A 97 2.64 -2.99 -11.62
N GLU A 98 2.96 -1.85 -12.25
CA GLU A 98 4.33 -1.32 -12.37
C GLU A 98 4.98 -1.09 -11.01
N THR A 99 4.23 -0.58 -9.99
CA THR A 99 4.75 -0.42 -8.64
C THR A 99 5.27 -1.73 -8.07
N VAL A 100 4.49 -2.83 -8.11
CA VAL A 100 4.92 -4.10 -7.53
C VAL A 100 5.93 -4.85 -8.39
N GLU A 101 5.95 -4.65 -9.70
CA GLU A 101 7.02 -5.15 -10.57
C GLU A 101 8.36 -4.53 -10.19
N LEU A 102 8.41 -3.22 -9.92
CA LEU A 102 9.61 -2.50 -9.49
C LEU A 102 10.03 -2.81 -8.04
N ILE A 103 9.11 -3.23 -7.18
CA ILE A 103 9.44 -3.79 -5.86
C ILE A 103 10.18 -5.13 -5.98
N GLU A 104 9.99 -5.87 -7.07
CA GLU A 104 10.66 -7.16 -7.35
C GLU A 104 10.43 -8.22 -6.27
N ALA A 105 9.21 -8.27 -5.72
CA ALA A 105 8.88 -9.18 -4.62
C ALA A 105 8.33 -10.54 -5.07
N GLY A 106 8.25 -10.80 -6.36
CA GLY A 106 7.76 -12.04 -6.96
C GLY A 106 6.76 -11.83 -8.09
N SER A 107 6.19 -12.92 -8.59
CA SER A 107 5.20 -12.88 -9.69
C SER A 107 3.93 -12.15 -9.27
N VAL A 108 3.48 -11.25 -10.11
CA VAL A 108 2.30 -10.40 -9.88
C VAL A 108 1.05 -11.06 -10.44
N ALA A 109 0.01 -11.23 -9.61
CA ALA A 109 -1.34 -11.60 -10.06
C ALA A 109 -2.30 -10.41 -9.90
N LYS A 110 -3.20 -10.24 -10.87
CA LYS A 110 -4.22 -9.20 -10.83
C LYS A 110 -5.37 -9.60 -9.91
N GLU A 111 -5.87 -8.63 -9.12
CA GLU A 111 -6.96 -8.83 -8.17
C GLU A 111 -7.96 -7.66 -8.27
N PRO A 112 -9.14 -7.87 -8.87
CA PRO A 112 -10.13 -6.81 -9.08
C PRO A 112 -10.66 -6.14 -7.80
N ALA A 113 -10.61 -6.82 -6.64
CA ALA A 113 -10.97 -6.22 -5.37
C ALA A 113 -10.08 -5.01 -5.01
N LEU A 114 -8.85 -4.94 -5.56
CA LEU A 114 -7.89 -3.86 -5.35
C LEU A 114 -8.07 -2.68 -6.33
N ASN A 115 -9.00 -2.78 -7.29
CA ASN A 115 -9.23 -1.78 -8.33
C ASN A 115 -9.70 -0.43 -7.76
N ASN A 116 -9.35 0.65 -8.46
CA ASN A 116 -9.51 2.01 -7.98
C ASN A 116 -10.95 2.40 -7.65
N LEU A 117 -11.18 2.81 -6.40
CA LEU A 117 -12.47 3.32 -5.92
C LEU A 117 -12.70 4.82 -6.22
N TYR A 118 -11.66 5.56 -6.63
CA TYR A 118 -11.81 6.97 -6.94
C TYR A 118 -12.80 7.19 -8.09
N GLY A 119 -13.82 8.01 -7.85
CA GLY A 119 -14.91 8.26 -8.80
C GLY A 119 -15.89 7.09 -9.00
N ARG A 120 -15.83 6.04 -8.13
CA ARG A 120 -16.67 4.83 -8.24
C ARG A 120 -17.35 4.48 -6.90
N PRO A 121 -18.15 5.39 -6.32
CA PRO A 121 -18.75 5.18 -5.00
C PRO A 121 -19.66 3.96 -4.95
N GLN A 122 -20.29 3.59 -6.08
CA GLN A 122 -21.16 2.41 -6.21
C GLN A 122 -20.45 1.07 -5.95
N ASN A 123 -19.12 1.02 -6.12
CA ASN A 123 -18.34 -0.20 -5.89
C ASN A 123 -17.81 -0.32 -4.45
N ARG A 124 -17.91 0.75 -3.66
CA ARG A 124 -17.21 0.89 -2.37
C ARG A 124 -17.50 -0.27 -1.43
N ASP A 125 -18.75 -0.50 -1.11
CA ASP A 125 -19.12 -1.49 -0.08
C ASP A 125 -18.76 -2.91 -0.50
N ARG A 126 -18.93 -3.24 -1.77
CA ARG A 126 -18.53 -4.54 -2.32
C ARG A 126 -17.02 -4.74 -2.24
N GLN A 127 -16.24 -3.80 -2.78
CA GLN A 127 -14.77 -3.92 -2.79
C GLN A 127 -14.16 -3.87 -1.37
N VAL A 128 -14.72 -3.09 -0.45
CA VAL A 128 -14.27 -3.10 0.96
C VAL A 128 -14.49 -4.47 1.59
N ARG A 129 -15.65 -5.12 1.37
CA ARG A 129 -15.88 -6.49 1.85
C ARG A 129 -14.91 -7.49 1.23
N GLU A 130 -14.67 -7.40 -0.06
CA GLU A 130 -13.75 -8.29 -0.80
C GLU A 130 -12.31 -8.12 -0.30
N MET A 131 -11.83 -6.88 -0.11
CA MET A 131 -10.50 -6.60 0.46
C MET A 131 -10.37 -7.13 1.90
N ARG A 132 -11.40 -6.96 2.75
CA ARG A 132 -11.40 -7.53 4.11
C ARG A 132 -11.30 -9.06 4.08
N ALA A 133 -12.09 -9.70 3.23
CA ALA A 133 -12.06 -11.16 3.08
C ALA A 133 -10.70 -11.65 2.59
N LEU A 134 -10.09 -10.97 1.62
CA LEU A 134 -8.76 -11.27 1.10
C LEU A 134 -7.69 -11.19 2.19
N ILE A 135 -7.69 -10.13 3.00
CA ILE A 135 -6.76 -9.94 4.11
C ILE A 135 -6.99 -10.97 5.21
N ALA A 136 -8.25 -11.13 5.63
CA ALA A 136 -8.63 -12.06 6.69
C ALA A 136 -8.32 -13.52 6.36
N ALA A 137 -8.29 -13.88 5.08
CA ALA A 137 -8.00 -15.24 4.61
C ALA A 137 -6.50 -15.58 4.56
N TRP A 138 -5.59 -14.58 4.66
CA TRP A 138 -4.16 -14.85 4.54
C TRP A 138 -3.63 -15.74 5.66
N ARG A 139 -2.94 -16.83 5.29
CA ARG A 139 -2.36 -17.84 6.23
C ARG A 139 -0.97 -18.32 5.77
N GLY A 140 -0.34 -17.62 4.84
CA GLY A 140 0.96 -18.05 4.31
C GLY A 140 2.10 -17.93 5.33
N PRO A 141 3.19 -18.71 5.18
CA PRO A 141 4.37 -18.63 6.03
C PRO A 141 5.22 -17.37 5.80
N GLY A 142 4.98 -16.65 4.69
CA GLY A 142 5.54 -15.33 4.39
C GLY A 142 4.45 -14.27 4.39
N ASN A 143 4.72 -13.12 3.80
CA ASN A 143 3.78 -12.02 3.73
C ASN A 143 3.04 -11.97 2.39
N LEU A 144 1.84 -11.39 2.39
CA LEU A 144 1.08 -11.02 1.20
C LEU A 144 1.31 -9.54 0.91
N LEU A 145 1.75 -9.23 -0.30
CA LEU A 145 1.87 -7.84 -0.77
C LEU A 145 0.68 -7.50 -1.67
N LEU A 146 -0.01 -6.42 -1.35
CA LEU A 146 -1.16 -5.90 -2.09
C LEU A 146 -0.83 -4.50 -2.62
N SER A 147 -0.89 -4.29 -3.94
CA SER A 147 -0.78 -2.95 -4.54
C SER A 147 -2.15 -2.40 -4.91
N THR A 148 -2.46 -1.20 -4.40
CA THR A 148 -3.76 -0.57 -4.58
C THR A 148 -3.67 0.96 -4.60
N HIS A 149 -4.78 1.65 -4.35
CA HIS A 149 -4.94 3.09 -4.47
C HIS A 149 -5.24 3.73 -3.10
N GLY A 150 -4.88 5.02 -2.93
CA GLY A 150 -5.18 5.77 -1.72
C GLY A 150 -6.68 5.78 -1.39
N ALA A 151 -7.56 5.88 -2.40
CA ALA A 151 -9.01 5.82 -2.21
C ALA A 151 -9.47 4.49 -1.58
N ASN A 152 -8.86 3.36 -1.96
CA ASN A 152 -9.15 2.05 -1.42
C ASN A 152 -8.68 1.92 0.05
N MET A 153 -7.46 2.38 0.34
CA MET A 153 -6.91 2.36 1.69
C MET A 153 -7.71 3.28 2.63
N GLY A 154 -8.08 4.47 2.15
CA GLY A 154 -8.98 5.37 2.86
C GLY A 154 -10.36 4.76 3.13
N ALA A 155 -10.95 4.07 2.14
CA ALA A 155 -12.24 3.42 2.29
C ALA A 155 -12.20 2.22 3.24
N LEU A 156 -11.11 1.45 3.22
CA LEU A 156 -10.94 0.22 4.00
C LEU A 156 -10.64 0.51 5.48
N MET A 157 -9.72 1.44 5.75
CA MET A 157 -9.13 1.62 7.08
C MET A 157 -8.97 3.09 7.52
N GLY A 158 -9.45 4.06 6.73
CA GLY A 158 -9.32 5.49 7.05
C GLY A 158 -7.89 6.04 6.90
N ILE A 159 -6.96 5.29 6.32
CA ILE A 159 -5.56 5.66 6.16
C ILE A 159 -5.28 5.93 4.68
N ASN A 160 -4.66 7.08 4.37
CA ASN A 160 -4.21 7.43 3.03
C ASN A 160 -2.70 7.74 3.08
N PRO A 161 -1.84 6.71 2.93
CA PRO A 161 -0.39 6.90 3.00
C PRO A 161 0.13 7.71 1.81
N VAL A 162 1.38 8.20 1.92
CA VAL A 162 2.11 8.75 0.78
C VAL A 162 2.33 7.69 -0.31
N THR A 163 2.75 8.08 -1.49
CA THR A 163 3.01 7.16 -2.61
C THR A 163 4.09 6.13 -2.25
N ALA A 164 3.97 4.93 -2.79
CA ALA A 164 4.80 3.76 -2.50
C ALA A 164 4.92 3.35 -1.02
N ALA A 165 4.25 4.05 -0.08
CA ALA A 165 4.21 3.60 1.31
C ALA A 165 3.15 2.53 1.53
N GLY A 166 3.37 1.69 2.54
CA GLY A 166 2.52 0.57 2.90
C GLY A 166 1.98 0.62 4.33
N VAL A 167 0.82 0.01 4.54
CA VAL A 167 0.26 -0.28 5.85
C VAL A 167 0.37 -1.77 6.10
N VAL A 168 0.92 -2.16 7.26
CA VAL A 168 1.11 -3.55 7.65
C VAL A 168 -0.07 -4.00 8.49
N LEU A 169 -0.69 -5.09 8.05
CA LEU A 169 -1.93 -5.62 8.58
C LEU A 169 -1.69 -7.04 9.10
N ARG A 170 -2.14 -7.31 10.32
CA ARG A 170 -2.23 -8.67 10.84
C ARG A 170 -3.63 -9.22 10.56
N PRO A 171 -3.79 -10.35 9.85
CA PRO A 171 -5.07 -11.01 9.68
C PRO A 171 -5.71 -11.34 11.03
N ALA A 172 -7.00 -11.01 11.18
CA ALA A 172 -7.78 -11.24 12.39
C ALA A 172 -9.24 -11.55 12.00
N PRO A 173 -9.52 -12.77 11.49
CA PRO A 173 -10.81 -13.11 10.88
C PRO A 173 -12.00 -13.00 11.85
N ASP A 174 -11.75 -13.10 13.14
CA ASP A 174 -12.79 -13.02 14.18
C ASP A 174 -13.10 -11.57 14.57
N GLU A 175 -12.36 -10.59 14.03
CA GLU A 175 -12.61 -9.18 14.27
C GLU A 175 -13.51 -8.59 13.18
N ARG A 176 -14.24 -7.53 13.52
CA ARG A 176 -15.19 -6.86 12.63
C ARG A 176 -14.59 -6.50 11.25
N ASP A 177 -13.34 -6.03 11.23
CA ASP A 177 -12.67 -5.60 10.00
C ASP A 177 -11.87 -6.72 9.33
N GLY A 178 -11.70 -7.87 9.99
CA GLY A 178 -10.93 -9.01 9.50
C GLY A 178 -9.42 -8.84 9.64
N PHE A 179 -8.94 -7.72 10.21
CA PHE A 179 -7.51 -7.43 10.40
C PHE A 179 -7.28 -6.37 11.47
N ARG A 180 -6.03 -6.25 11.92
CA ARG A 180 -5.52 -5.12 12.71
C ARG A 180 -4.37 -4.43 11.99
N VAL A 181 -4.30 -3.11 12.04
CA VAL A 181 -3.12 -2.34 11.64
C VAL A 181 -2.04 -2.53 12.72
N VAL A 182 -0.84 -2.96 12.32
CA VAL A 182 0.28 -3.23 13.25
C VAL A 182 1.50 -2.37 12.99
N GLY A 183 1.53 -1.64 11.88
CA GLY A 183 2.61 -0.70 11.54
C GLY A 183 2.47 -0.16 10.14
N ARG A 184 3.50 0.54 9.72
CA ARG A 184 3.63 1.11 8.37
C ARG A 184 5.02 0.82 7.83
N ILE A 185 5.22 1.04 6.56
CA ILE A 185 6.53 1.08 5.91
C ILE A 185 6.54 2.19 4.88
N SER A 186 7.66 2.84 4.72
CA SER A 186 7.86 3.86 3.69
C SER A 186 9.11 3.57 2.85
N PRO A 187 9.19 4.09 1.60
CA PRO A 187 10.39 3.94 0.77
C PRO A 187 11.60 4.69 1.33
N GLU A 188 11.43 5.47 2.39
CA GLU A 188 12.49 6.30 3.00
C GLU A 188 13.02 5.69 4.31
N GLY A 189 12.43 4.61 4.79
CA GLY A 189 12.84 3.86 5.98
C GLY A 189 12.26 4.40 7.26
#